data_a7946d97ef69b4bebcb4c70a95ac7998
#
_entry.id   a7946d97ef69b4bebcb4c70a95ac7998
#
_cell.length_a   1.000
_cell.length_b   1.000
_cell.length_c   1.000
_cell.angle_alpha   90.00
_cell.angle_beta   90.00
_cell.angle_gamma   90.00
#
_symmetry.space_group_name_H-M   'P 1'
#
loop_
_entity.id
_entity.type
_entity.pdbx_description
1 polymer ?
#
loop_
_entity_poly.entity_id
_entity_poly.type
_entity_poly.pdbx_seq_one_letter_code
_entity_poly.pdbx_strand_id
1 'polypeptide(L)'
;FNRLSHGYNVDLPYASQGMVGRFVYGYDTRYLAEVNFGYNGSENFAKGKRYGLFPSFALGWVISNEPFYKKSNISKIMNSLKIRGSLGWVGNDRVWAYDPVANTSTEARFIYLQQYEYVDTSNTDNSYIFGIGDNRVQGIRQGRVANKDVSWETSRKLNIGLEAGLFNNALTFNIDYFHERRSDILTQVQTMPSYVGTVFSPANIGIVQNQGVELEVNHSRFIGPDFSYSIKGNMSFARNKVIDMGTPLGVLPYQRPEGYPIDTPLKLITLGYFQDYDDIERSPSQLALEGNTEVHPGDLKYKDINGDGVINSQDQIAIGYTNLPEIMYGFGASVNYKRWDFSFFFQGTGRYGIEMID
;
A
#
# COMPACT_ATOMS: atom_id res chain seq x y z
N PHE A 1 -34.51 -10.98 11.59
CA PHE A 1 -34.55 -10.18 10.34
C PHE A 1 -33.22 -9.47 10.03
N ASN A 2 -32.33 -9.37 11.01
CA ASN A 2 -30.96 -8.84 10.79
C ASN A 2 -30.04 -9.77 9.97
N ARG A 3 -30.49 -10.97 9.66
CA ARG A 3 -29.77 -11.94 8.82
C ARG A 3 -29.87 -11.66 7.32
N LEU A 4 -30.87 -10.91 6.87
CA LEU A 4 -31.09 -10.70 5.45
C LEU A 4 -30.15 -9.67 4.81
N SER A 5 -29.70 -8.68 5.55
CA SER A 5 -28.77 -7.68 5.00
C SER A 5 -27.31 -8.22 4.87
N HIS A 6 -26.91 -9.12 5.75
CA HIS A 6 -25.62 -9.80 5.66
C HIS A 6 -25.66 -11.02 4.71
N GLY A 7 -26.79 -11.75 4.67
CA GLY A 7 -26.95 -12.91 3.80
C GLY A 7 -27.04 -12.58 2.32
N TYR A 8 -27.62 -11.43 1.96
CA TYR A 8 -27.84 -11.07 0.56
C TYR A 8 -26.57 -10.86 -0.25
N ASN A 9 -25.52 -10.36 0.36
CA ASN A 9 -24.21 -10.18 -0.31
C ASN A 9 -23.35 -11.45 -0.28
N VAL A 10 -23.61 -12.37 0.64
CA VAL A 10 -22.84 -13.62 0.80
C VAL A 10 -23.34 -14.72 -0.15
N ASP A 11 -24.63 -14.71 -0.46
CA ASP A 11 -25.25 -15.76 -1.27
C ASP A 11 -25.13 -15.52 -2.79
N LEU A 12 -24.67 -14.35 -3.22
CA LEU A 12 -24.45 -14.06 -4.64
C LEU A 12 -23.05 -14.51 -5.07
N PRO A 13 -22.96 -15.43 -6.04
CA PRO A 13 -21.67 -15.88 -6.55
C PRO A 13 -20.88 -14.73 -7.17
N TYR A 14 -19.55 -14.78 -7.08
CA TYR A 14 -18.69 -13.89 -7.83
C TYR A 14 -18.64 -14.32 -9.29
N ALA A 15 -18.81 -13.37 -10.19
CA ALA A 15 -18.65 -13.58 -11.62
C ALA A 15 -17.54 -12.69 -12.18
N SER A 16 -16.52 -13.32 -12.70
CA SER A 16 -15.46 -12.68 -13.44
C SER A 16 -15.20 -13.43 -14.74
N GLN A 17 -14.80 -12.72 -15.77
CA GLN A 17 -14.38 -13.32 -17.03
C GLN A 17 -13.21 -12.56 -17.61
N GLY A 18 -12.36 -13.25 -18.39
CA GLY A 18 -11.23 -12.59 -18.97
C GLY A 18 -10.61 -13.37 -20.12
N MET A 19 -9.85 -12.67 -20.93
CA MET A 19 -9.03 -13.21 -21.98
C MET A 19 -7.60 -12.70 -21.76
N VAL A 20 -6.63 -13.61 -21.88
CA VAL A 20 -5.21 -13.26 -21.78
C VAL A 20 -4.49 -13.73 -23.01
N GLY A 21 -3.48 -12.99 -23.41
CA GLY A 21 -2.59 -13.36 -24.50
C GLY A 21 -1.15 -12.98 -24.18
N ARG A 22 -0.22 -13.79 -24.70
CA ARG A 22 1.22 -13.59 -24.55
C ARG A 22 1.92 -13.87 -25.85
N PHE A 23 2.78 -12.95 -26.26
CA PHE A 23 3.68 -13.08 -27.40
C PHE A 23 5.10 -12.90 -26.92
N VAL A 24 5.98 -13.85 -27.25
CA VAL A 24 7.39 -13.81 -26.92
C VAL A 24 8.19 -13.96 -28.21
N TYR A 25 9.14 -13.07 -28.40
CA TYR A 25 10.05 -13.09 -29.53
C TYR A 25 11.49 -13.02 -29.06
N GLY A 26 12.33 -13.91 -29.54
CA GLY A 26 13.75 -13.93 -29.28
C GLY A 26 14.52 -13.92 -30.60
N TYR A 27 15.42 -12.96 -30.77
CA TYR A 27 16.30 -12.89 -31.92
C TYR A 27 17.75 -13.19 -31.53
N ASP A 28 18.31 -14.25 -32.10
CA ASP A 28 19.70 -14.67 -31.95
C ASP A 28 20.19 -14.72 -30.49
N THR A 29 19.30 -15.10 -29.57
CA THR A 29 19.57 -15.13 -28.12
C THR A 29 20.11 -13.81 -27.53
N ARG A 30 20.03 -12.71 -28.30
CA ARG A 30 20.52 -11.38 -27.94
C ARG A 30 19.41 -10.41 -27.58
N TYR A 31 18.35 -10.40 -28.37
CA TYR A 31 17.22 -9.49 -28.19
C TYR A 31 15.98 -10.29 -27.82
N LEU A 32 15.37 -9.90 -26.75
CA LEU A 32 14.17 -10.52 -26.22
C LEU A 32 13.06 -9.47 -26.18
N ALA A 33 11.90 -9.82 -26.67
CA ALA A 33 10.72 -8.97 -26.60
C ALA A 33 9.52 -9.80 -26.15
N GLU A 34 8.73 -9.24 -25.26
CA GLU A 34 7.53 -9.88 -24.77
C GLU A 34 6.41 -8.85 -24.71
N VAL A 35 5.22 -9.24 -25.18
CA VAL A 35 3.98 -8.47 -25.08
C VAL A 35 2.94 -9.37 -24.45
N ASN A 36 2.34 -8.90 -23.35
CA ASN A 36 1.22 -9.55 -22.73
C ASN A 36 0.03 -8.59 -22.72
N PHE A 37 -1.16 -9.14 -22.72
CA PHE A 37 -2.37 -8.38 -22.46
C PHE A 37 -3.37 -9.23 -21.68
N GLY A 38 -4.08 -8.59 -20.77
CA GLY A 38 -5.24 -9.12 -20.09
C GLY A 38 -6.43 -8.22 -20.36
N TYR A 39 -7.55 -8.80 -20.80
CA TYR A 39 -8.81 -8.13 -20.93
C TYR A 39 -9.80 -8.78 -19.97
N ASN A 40 -10.06 -8.12 -18.84
CA ASN A 40 -10.78 -8.69 -17.72
C ASN A 40 -12.09 -7.93 -17.47
N GLY A 41 -13.12 -8.66 -17.12
CA GLY A 41 -14.44 -8.11 -16.77
C GLY A 41 -14.81 -8.47 -15.34
N SER A 42 -15.33 -7.51 -14.59
CA SER A 42 -15.83 -7.66 -13.23
C SER A 42 -17.27 -7.18 -13.11
N GLU A 43 -18.06 -7.90 -12.34
CA GLU A 43 -19.44 -7.51 -12.03
C GLU A 43 -19.54 -6.37 -11.01
N ASN A 44 -18.45 -6.05 -10.32
CA ASN A 44 -18.42 -4.96 -9.33
C ASN A 44 -18.68 -3.58 -9.94
N PHE A 45 -18.63 -3.49 -11.28
CA PHE A 45 -18.79 -2.23 -12.00
C PHE A 45 -20.05 -2.20 -12.86
N ALA A 46 -20.59 -0.99 -13.08
CA ALA A 46 -21.77 -0.77 -13.92
C ALA A 46 -21.50 -1.18 -15.38
N LYS A 47 -22.57 -1.44 -16.14
CA LYS A 47 -22.49 -1.70 -17.57
C LYS A 47 -21.74 -0.55 -18.27
N GLY A 48 -20.75 -0.91 -19.08
CA GLY A 48 -19.85 0.05 -19.74
C GLY A 48 -18.54 0.33 -19.01
N LYS A 49 -18.42 -0.03 -17.72
CA LYS A 49 -17.20 0.10 -16.90
C LYS A 49 -16.62 -1.26 -16.46
N ARG A 50 -17.28 -2.35 -16.81
CA ARG A 50 -16.95 -3.72 -16.36
C ARG A 50 -15.62 -4.22 -16.86
N TYR A 51 -15.21 -3.82 -18.07
CA TYR A 51 -14.04 -4.39 -18.73
C TYR A 51 -12.85 -3.43 -18.67
N GLY A 52 -11.69 -3.98 -18.26
CA GLY A 52 -10.40 -3.31 -18.27
C GLY A 52 -9.40 -4.02 -19.17
N LEU A 53 -8.61 -3.26 -19.93
CA LEU A 53 -7.49 -3.75 -20.72
C LEU A 53 -6.18 -3.42 -20.00
N PHE A 54 -5.37 -4.45 -19.75
CA PHE A 54 -4.13 -4.37 -18.99
C PHE A 54 -2.97 -4.93 -19.82
N PRO A 55 -2.36 -4.11 -20.70
CA PRO A 55 -1.21 -4.53 -21.48
C PRO A 55 0.08 -4.48 -20.68
N SER A 56 1.08 -5.28 -21.08
CA SER A 56 2.45 -5.16 -20.61
C SER A 56 3.45 -5.46 -21.72
N PHE A 57 4.59 -4.79 -21.66
CA PHE A 57 5.68 -4.89 -22.61
C PHE A 57 6.97 -5.12 -21.85
N ALA A 58 7.80 -6.04 -22.34
CA ALA A 58 9.13 -6.24 -21.79
C ALA A 58 10.15 -6.38 -22.92
N LEU A 59 11.32 -5.80 -22.69
CA LEU A 59 12.47 -5.89 -23.59
C LEU A 59 13.68 -6.38 -22.79
N GLY A 60 14.50 -7.21 -23.42
CA GLY A 60 15.76 -7.68 -22.88
C GLY A 60 16.86 -7.67 -23.92
N TRP A 61 18.02 -7.20 -23.51
CA TRP A 61 19.21 -7.23 -24.34
C TRP A 61 20.31 -7.99 -23.62
N VAL A 62 20.69 -9.15 -24.18
CA VAL A 62 21.78 -9.98 -23.69
C VAL A 62 23.08 -9.48 -24.33
N ILE A 63 23.68 -8.48 -23.72
CA ILE A 63 24.88 -7.80 -24.22
C ILE A 63 26.06 -8.80 -24.34
N SER A 64 26.15 -9.75 -23.41
CA SER A 64 27.20 -10.76 -23.41
C SER A 64 27.18 -11.68 -24.66
N ASN A 65 26.05 -11.72 -25.40
CA ASN A 65 25.94 -12.50 -26.63
C ASN A 65 26.36 -11.72 -27.87
N GLU A 66 26.61 -10.42 -27.75
CA GLU A 66 27.02 -9.57 -28.87
C GLU A 66 28.45 -9.90 -29.36
N PRO A 67 28.71 -9.87 -30.68
CA PRO A 67 30.02 -10.10 -31.23
C PRO A 67 31.11 -9.15 -30.74
N PHE A 68 30.76 -7.87 -30.54
CA PHE A 68 31.68 -6.86 -30.02
C PHE A 68 32.06 -7.15 -28.56
N TYR A 69 31.09 -7.63 -27.77
CA TYR A 69 31.33 -7.98 -26.39
C TYR A 69 32.23 -9.19 -26.24
N LYS A 70 31.94 -10.25 -26.99
CA LYS A 70 32.74 -11.48 -27.01
C LYS A 70 34.21 -11.26 -27.41
N LYS A 71 34.49 -10.25 -28.23
CA LYS A 71 35.85 -9.85 -28.64
C LYS A 71 36.54 -8.95 -27.61
N SER A 72 35.83 -8.41 -26.64
CA SER A 72 36.38 -7.51 -25.63
C SER A 72 37.10 -8.27 -24.51
N ASN A 73 38.07 -7.65 -23.87
CA ASN A 73 38.71 -8.22 -22.67
C ASN A 73 37.76 -8.26 -21.46
N ILE A 74 36.67 -7.52 -21.50
CA ILE A 74 35.66 -7.52 -20.44
C ILE A 74 34.95 -8.88 -20.35
N SER A 75 34.71 -9.53 -21.50
CA SER A 75 34.05 -10.87 -21.57
C SER A 75 34.80 -11.95 -20.80
N LYS A 76 36.12 -11.81 -20.61
CA LYS A 76 36.94 -12.74 -19.84
C LYS A 76 36.65 -12.68 -18.32
N ILE A 77 36.20 -11.53 -17.84
CA ILE A 77 35.90 -11.31 -16.42
C ILE A 77 34.38 -11.40 -16.22
N MET A 78 33.59 -10.69 -17.04
CA MET A 78 32.15 -10.65 -16.98
C MET A 78 31.57 -11.51 -18.10
N ASN A 79 31.13 -12.71 -17.75
CA ASN A 79 30.71 -13.73 -18.73
C ASN A 79 29.25 -13.57 -19.16
N SER A 80 28.44 -12.97 -18.30
CA SER A 80 27.03 -12.71 -18.53
C SER A 80 26.72 -11.25 -18.21
N LEU A 81 26.06 -10.59 -19.15
CA LEU A 81 25.56 -9.23 -18.97
C LEU A 81 24.26 -9.07 -19.74
N LYS A 82 23.17 -8.75 -19.03
CA LYS A 82 21.86 -8.53 -19.60
C LYS A 82 21.20 -7.31 -18.96
N ILE A 83 20.62 -6.46 -19.81
CA ILE A 83 19.75 -5.37 -19.39
C ILE A 83 18.32 -5.73 -19.77
N ARG A 84 17.39 -5.46 -18.89
CA ARG A 84 15.96 -5.67 -19.14
C ARG A 84 15.14 -4.49 -18.68
N GLY A 85 14.01 -4.28 -19.34
CA GLY A 85 13.04 -3.29 -18.94
C GLY A 85 11.64 -3.79 -19.21
N SER A 86 10.71 -3.45 -18.35
CA SER A 86 9.29 -3.75 -18.54
C SER A 86 8.42 -2.58 -18.12
N LEU A 87 7.31 -2.41 -18.83
CA LEU A 87 6.26 -1.46 -18.53
C LEU A 87 4.92 -2.17 -18.69
N GLY A 88 4.09 -2.14 -17.65
CA GLY A 88 2.81 -2.82 -17.68
C GLY A 88 1.76 -2.13 -16.82
N TRP A 89 0.51 -2.47 -17.10
CA TRP A 89 -0.66 -2.04 -16.34
C TRP A 89 -1.33 -3.24 -15.69
N VAL A 90 -1.80 -3.06 -14.48
CA VAL A 90 -2.54 -4.06 -13.70
C VAL A 90 -3.78 -3.41 -13.14
N GLY A 91 -4.92 -4.09 -13.23
CA GLY A 91 -6.18 -3.64 -12.65
C GLY A 91 -6.51 -4.36 -11.35
N ASN A 92 -7.19 -3.67 -10.45
CA ASN A 92 -7.80 -4.23 -9.25
C ASN A 92 -9.29 -3.87 -9.26
N ASP A 93 -10.14 -4.86 -9.06
CA ASP A 93 -11.61 -4.72 -9.04
C ASP A 93 -12.22 -4.85 -7.64
N ARG A 94 -11.40 -4.99 -6.61
CA ARG A 94 -11.88 -5.05 -5.22
C ARG A 94 -12.29 -3.67 -4.75
N VAL A 95 -13.49 -3.60 -4.21
CA VAL A 95 -14.09 -2.38 -3.68
C VAL A 95 -14.18 -2.51 -2.17
N TRP A 96 -13.53 -1.61 -1.46
CA TRP A 96 -13.66 -1.47 -0.02
C TRP A 96 -14.52 -0.26 0.29
N ALA A 97 -15.49 -0.41 1.16
CA ALA A 97 -16.32 0.69 1.61
C ALA A 97 -16.37 0.72 3.14
N TYR A 98 -16.22 1.90 3.69
CA TYR A 98 -16.36 2.12 5.11
C TYR A 98 -17.81 2.03 5.53
N ASP A 99 -18.08 1.24 6.55
CA ASP A 99 -19.37 1.17 7.25
C ASP A 99 -19.29 2.02 8.52
N PRO A 100 -19.97 3.17 8.57
CA PRO A 100 -19.90 4.06 9.73
C PRO A 100 -20.60 3.48 10.97
N VAL A 101 -21.50 2.53 10.81
CA VAL A 101 -22.19 1.88 11.93
C VAL A 101 -21.30 0.84 12.60
N ALA A 102 -20.64 0.02 11.77
CA ALA A 102 -19.72 -1.01 12.26
C ALA A 102 -18.31 -0.46 12.57
N ASN A 103 -18.02 0.79 12.21
CA ASN A 103 -16.70 1.43 12.28
C ASN A 103 -15.58 0.57 11.63
N THR A 104 -15.91 -0.08 10.52
CA THR A 104 -15.00 -0.98 9.81
C THR A 104 -15.09 -0.76 8.31
N SER A 105 -14.02 -1.10 7.60
CA SER A 105 -14.03 -1.20 6.14
C SER A 105 -14.28 -2.64 5.74
N THR A 106 -15.32 -2.87 4.96
CA THR A 106 -15.69 -4.19 4.45
C THR A 106 -15.63 -4.22 2.94
N GLU A 107 -15.41 -5.41 2.36
CA GLU A 107 -15.53 -5.58 0.93
C GLU A 107 -16.98 -5.32 0.50
N ALA A 108 -17.16 -4.34 -0.36
CA ALA A 108 -18.47 -3.94 -0.86
C ALA A 108 -18.65 -4.38 -2.32
N ARG A 109 -19.85 -4.83 -2.64
CA ARG A 109 -20.24 -5.21 -4.01
C ARG A 109 -21.34 -4.30 -4.51
N PHE A 110 -21.38 -4.13 -5.82
CA PHE A 110 -22.49 -3.42 -6.49
C PHE A 110 -22.73 -2.00 -5.98
N ILE A 111 -21.65 -1.27 -5.60
CA ILE A 111 -21.79 0.11 -5.10
C ILE A 111 -22.34 1.09 -6.14
N TYR A 112 -22.48 0.65 -7.38
CA TYR A 112 -23.17 1.36 -8.46
C TYR A 112 -24.70 1.26 -8.39
N LEU A 113 -25.24 0.39 -7.50
CA LEU A 113 -26.66 0.28 -7.22
C LEU A 113 -27.03 1.09 -5.98
N GLN A 114 -28.19 1.74 -6.02
CA GLN A 114 -28.72 2.43 -4.86
C GLN A 114 -29.09 1.43 -3.78
N GLN A 115 -28.60 1.66 -2.57
CA GLN A 115 -28.93 0.85 -1.39
C GLN A 115 -30.08 1.49 -0.62
N TYR A 116 -30.94 0.63 -0.11
CA TYR A 116 -32.01 0.97 0.83
C TYR A 116 -31.87 0.09 2.08
N GLU A 117 -32.03 0.69 3.23
CA GLU A 117 -31.87 0.03 4.52
C GLU A 117 -33.17 0.08 5.31
N TYR A 118 -33.46 -1.00 6.01
CA TYR A 118 -34.52 -0.98 6.99
C TYR A 118 -34.05 -0.23 8.24
N VAL A 119 -34.92 0.63 8.76
CA VAL A 119 -34.66 1.34 10.01
C VAL A 119 -34.81 0.34 11.15
N ASP A 120 -33.78 0.27 12.00
CA ASP A 120 -33.84 -0.58 13.20
C ASP A 120 -34.83 0.02 14.21
N THR A 121 -35.86 -0.76 14.55
CA THR A 121 -36.88 -0.36 15.52
C THR A 121 -36.42 -0.43 16.96
N SER A 122 -35.29 -1.08 17.23
CA SER A 122 -34.68 -1.12 18.58
C SER A 122 -33.97 0.21 18.94
N ASN A 123 -33.62 1.01 17.95
CA ASN A 123 -32.99 2.31 18.16
C ASN A 123 -34.03 3.42 18.14
N THR A 124 -34.17 4.13 19.27
CA THR A 124 -35.14 5.20 19.48
C THR A 124 -34.99 6.35 18.52
N ASP A 125 -33.78 6.63 18.06
CA ASP A 125 -33.47 7.84 17.28
C ASP A 125 -33.80 7.71 15.80
N ASN A 126 -34.02 6.50 15.29
CA ASN A 126 -34.19 6.22 13.88
C ASN A 126 -35.54 5.57 13.51
N SER A 127 -36.43 5.34 14.49
CA SER A 127 -37.73 4.72 14.24
C SER A 127 -38.86 5.74 14.27
N TYR A 128 -39.85 5.59 13.39
CA TYR A 128 -41.06 6.41 13.43
C TYR A 128 -42.06 5.85 14.43
N ILE A 129 -42.56 6.72 15.31
CA ILE A 129 -43.64 6.41 16.25
C ILE A 129 -44.94 6.91 15.66
N PHE A 130 -45.90 6.04 15.42
CA PHE A 130 -47.25 6.40 14.96
C PHE A 130 -48.26 6.30 16.11
N GLY A 131 -49.00 7.35 16.33
CA GLY A 131 -50.10 7.42 17.33
C GLY A 131 -49.62 7.66 18.76
N ILE A 132 -50.49 7.30 19.71
CA ILE A 132 -50.23 7.45 21.16
C ILE A 132 -49.63 6.14 21.65
N GLY A 133 -48.44 6.20 22.22
CA GLY A 133 -47.70 5.04 22.73
C GLY A 133 -46.46 4.74 21.92
N ASP A 134 -45.74 3.65 22.28
CA ASP A 134 -44.45 3.28 21.70
C ASP A 134 -44.61 2.35 20.47
N ASN A 135 -45.62 2.64 19.61
CA ASN A 135 -45.85 1.90 18.37
C ASN A 135 -44.82 2.31 17.30
N ARG A 136 -43.70 1.63 17.31
CA ARG A 136 -42.62 1.84 16.34
C ARG A 136 -42.86 1.04 15.07
N VAL A 137 -42.86 1.75 13.96
CA VAL A 137 -42.99 1.12 12.64
C VAL A 137 -41.64 1.13 11.95
N GLN A 138 -41.25 -0.03 11.45
CA GLN A 138 -40.05 -0.17 10.66
C GLN A 138 -40.20 0.58 9.33
N GLY A 139 -39.38 1.61 9.16
CA GLY A 139 -39.31 2.37 7.91
C GLY A 139 -38.21 1.86 6.99
N ILE A 140 -38.15 2.43 5.81
CA ILE A 140 -37.05 2.26 4.86
C ILE A 140 -36.41 3.62 4.66
N ARG A 141 -35.09 3.67 4.80
CA ARG A 141 -34.31 4.87 4.48
C ARG A 141 -33.38 4.62 3.32
N GLN A 142 -32.96 5.66 2.66
CA GLN A 142 -31.89 5.61 1.71
C GLN A 142 -30.60 5.28 2.47
N GLY A 143 -29.92 4.23 2.09
CA GLY A 143 -28.59 3.89 2.56
C GLY A 143 -27.51 4.66 1.80
N ARG A 144 -26.43 4.00 1.48
CA ARG A 144 -25.33 4.62 0.73
C ARG A 144 -25.79 5.07 -0.67
N VAL A 145 -25.40 6.30 -1.05
CA VAL A 145 -25.66 6.82 -2.40
C VAL A 145 -24.84 6.05 -3.42
N ALA A 146 -25.49 5.60 -4.50
CA ALA A 146 -24.85 4.84 -5.56
C ALA A 146 -23.78 5.67 -6.30
N ASN A 147 -22.67 5.01 -6.65
CA ASN A 147 -21.67 5.56 -7.56
C ASN A 147 -21.63 4.75 -8.87
N LYS A 148 -22.25 5.28 -9.92
CA LYS A 148 -22.28 4.64 -11.24
C LYS A 148 -20.96 4.77 -12.00
N ASP A 149 -20.07 5.65 -11.53
CA ASP A 149 -18.79 5.95 -12.17
C ASP A 149 -17.62 5.13 -11.65
N VAL A 150 -17.87 4.29 -10.65
CA VAL A 150 -16.85 3.39 -10.13
C VAL A 150 -16.28 2.50 -11.23
N SER A 151 -14.95 2.37 -11.22
CA SER A 151 -14.19 1.60 -12.20
C SER A 151 -12.96 0.95 -11.58
N TRP A 152 -12.20 0.27 -12.41
CA TRP A 152 -10.96 -0.39 -12.03
C TRP A 152 -9.95 0.59 -11.41
N GLU A 153 -9.35 0.23 -10.29
CA GLU A 153 -8.09 0.83 -9.88
C GLU A 153 -6.99 0.36 -10.83
N THR A 154 -6.10 1.25 -11.23
CA THR A 154 -5.06 0.96 -12.22
C THR A 154 -3.68 1.19 -11.64
N SER A 155 -2.80 0.21 -11.75
CA SER A 155 -1.38 0.35 -11.40
C SER A 155 -0.51 0.26 -12.64
N ARG A 156 0.26 1.32 -12.92
CA ARG A 156 1.30 1.34 -13.93
C ARG A 156 2.63 1.01 -13.27
N LYS A 157 3.28 -0.06 -13.74
CA LYS A 157 4.54 -0.58 -13.21
C LYS A 157 5.64 -0.50 -14.24
N LEU A 158 6.74 0.16 -13.89
CA LEU A 158 8.00 0.18 -14.63
C LEU A 158 9.05 -0.59 -13.82
N ASN A 159 9.77 -1.47 -14.48
CA ASN A 159 10.94 -2.13 -13.90
C ASN A 159 12.10 -2.04 -14.90
N ILE A 160 13.30 -1.72 -14.40
CA ILE A 160 14.55 -1.73 -15.16
C ILE A 160 15.55 -2.57 -14.38
N GLY A 161 16.07 -3.63 -14.99
CA GLY A 161 16.96 -4.58 -14.34
C GLY A 161 18.27 -4.76 -15.08
N LEU A 162 19.31 -5.00 -14.30
CA LEU A 162 20.64 -5.39 -14.75
C LEU A 162 21.02 -6.72 -14.12
N GLU A 163 21.33 -7.69 -14.96
CA GLU A 163 21.81 -9.01 -14.54
C GLU A 163 23.26 -9.19 -15.02
N ALA A 164 24.18 -9.50 -14.12
CA ALA A 164 25.56 -9.74 -14.51
C ALA A 164 26.16 -10.94 -13.78
N GLY A 165 27.03 -11.63 -14.50
CA GLY A 165 27.81 -12.76 -13.99
C GLY A 165 29.28 -12.59 -14.31
N LEU A 166 30.14 -12.73 -13.28
CA LEU A 166 31.59 -12.59 -13.33
C LEU A 166 32.28 -13.90 -12.98
N PHE A 167 33.49 -14.05 -13.48
CA PHE A 167 34.35 -15.16 -13.14
C PHE A 167 33.71 -16.55 -13.41
N ASN A 168 33.17 -16.72 -14.63
CA ASN A 168 32.38 -17.91 -15.00
C ASN A 168 31.13 -18.10 -14.14
N ASN A 169 30.45 -16.99 -13.87
CA ASN A 169 29.25 -16.91 -13.00
C ASN A 169 29.52 -17.34 -11.53
N ALA A 170 30.80 -17.36 -11.11
CA ALA A 170 31.10 -17.56 -9.70
C ALA A 170 30.56 -16.42 -8.82
N LEU A 171 30.48 -15.22 -9.36
CA LEU A 171 29.82 -14.06 -8.74
C LEU A 171 28.71 -13.60 -9.68
N THR A 172 27.48 -13.56 -9.20
CA THR A 172 26.32 -13.01 -9.91
C THR A 172 25.69 -11.89 -9.10
N PHE A 173 25.18 -10.89 -9.79
CA PHE A 173 24.36 -9.86 -9.16
C PHE A 173 23.22 -9.44 -10.08
N ASN A 174 22.09 -9.15 -9.43
CA ASN A 174 20.90 -8.58 -10.04
C ASN A 174 20.60 -7.26 -9.34
N ILE A 175 20.37 -6.23 -10.12
CA ILE A 175 19.94 -4.91 -9.64
C ILE A 175 18.68 -4.56 -10.37
N ASP A 176 17.62 -4.24 -9.64
CA ASP A 176 16.35 -3.80 -10.16
C ASP A 176 15.96 -2.45 -9.59
N TYR A 177 15.54 -1.55 -10.46
CA TYR A 177 14.82 -0.34 -10.11
C TYR A 177 13.38 -0.51 -10.54
N PHE A 178 12.44 -0.26 -9.62
CA PHE A 178 11.03 -0.27 -9.92
C PHE A 178 10.37 1.05 -9.57
N HIS A 179 9.34 1.38 -10.36
CA HIS A 179 8.47 2.51 -10.13
C HIS A 179 7.04 2.11 -10.44
N GLU A 180 6.17 2.22 -9.44
CA GLU A 180 4.75 1.96 -9.54
C GLU A 180 3.97 3.24 -9.28
N ARG A 181 2.99 3.53 -10.12
CA ARG A 181 1.99 4.56 -9.89
C ARG A 181 0.62 3.92 -9.96
N ARG A 182 -0.06 3.89 -8.81
CA ARG A 182 -1.44 3.44 -8.69
C ARG A 182 -2.33 4.65 -8.73
N SER A 183 -3.28 4.67 -9.65
CA SER A 183 -4.30 5.71 -9.84
C SER A 183 -5.69 5.10 -9.75
N ASP A 184 -6.67 5.98 -9.69
CA ASP A 184 -8.07 5.60 -9.59
C ASP A 184 -8.37 4.72 -8.36
N ILE A 185 -7.59 4.87 -7.28
CA ILE A 185 -7.80 4.17 -6.02
C ILE A 185 -9.14 4.62 -5.44
N LEU A 186 -9.95 3.64 -5.06
CA LEU A 186 -11.23 3.90 -4.43
C LEU A 186 -11.02 4.44 -3.02
N THR A 187 -11.38 5.70 -2.82
CA THR A 187 -11.33 6.37 -1.52
C THR A 187 -12.70 6.86 -1.11
N GLN A 188 -12.95 6.91 0.22
CA GLN A 188 -14.19 7.47 0.74
C GLN A 188 -14.24 8.98 0.45
N VAL A 189 -15.34 9.45 -0.12
CA VAL A 189 -15.57 10.88 -0.37
C VAL A 189 -15.85 11.58 0.96
N GLN A 190 -14.85 12.29 1.47
CA GLN A 190 -14.93 13.01 2.76
C GLN A 190 -15.31 14.50 2.61
N THR A 191 -15.41 14.98 1.38
CA THR A 191 -15.69 16.42 1.10
C THR A 191 -17.16 16.80 1.23
N MET A 192 -18.05 15.84 1.48
CA MET A 192 -19.49 16.10 1.60
C MET A 192 -19.85 16.55 3.01
N PRO A 193 -20.63 17.63 3.12
CA PRO A 193 -21.08 18.11 4.43
C PRO A 193 -22.00 17.09 5.12
N SER A 194 -21.86 16.97 6.44
CA SER A 194 -22.63 16.01 7.26
C SER A 194 -24.14 16.26 7.26
N TYR A 195 -24.60 17.49 6.97
CA TYR A 195 -26.03 17.82 6.91
C TYR A 195 -26.77 17.15 5.73
N VAL A 196 -26.05 16.57 4.77
CA VAL A 196 -26.66 15.78 3.68
C VAL A 196 -27.33 14.52 4.22
N GLY A 197 -26.94 14.05 5.42
CA GLY A 197 -27.62 12.95 6.12
C GLY A 197 -27.48 11.58 5.48
N THR A 198 -26.56 11.40 4.53
CA THR A 198 -26.30 10.11 3.87
C THR A 198 -24.82 9.88 3.61
N VAL A 199 -24.44 8.63 3.44
CA VAL A 199 -23.06 8.22 3.14
C VAL A 199 -22.91 8.05 1.62
N PHE A 200 -21.87 8.62 1.05
CA PHE A 200 -21.54 8.47 -0.35
C PHE A 200 -20.69 7.21 -0.58
N SER A 201 -20.91 6.56 -1.70
CA SER A 201 -20.04 5.47 -2.14
C SER A 201 -18.62 5.98 -2.43
N PRO A 202 -17.59 5.16 -2.24
CA PRO A 202 -16.23 5.49 -2.65
C PRO A 202 -16.15 5.94 -4.11
N ALA A 203 -15.17 6.79 -4.40
CA ALA A 203 -14.87 7.27 -5.75
C ALA A 203 -13.41 6.99 -6.13
N ASN A 204 -13.15 6.84 -7.43
CA ASN A 204 -11.82 6.59 -7.98
C ASN A 204 -11.00 7.89 -8.05
N ILE A 205 -10.49 8.38 -6.92
CA ILE A 205 -9.76 9.65 -6.82
C ILE A 205 -8.34 9.51 -6.26
N GLY A 206 -8.05 8.41 -5.55
CA GLY A 206 -6.76 8.24 -4.90
C GLY A 206 -5.62 7.95 -5.88
N ILE A 207 -4.45 8.52 -5.59
CA ILE A 207 -3.21 8.32 -6.35
C ILE A 207 -2.07 8.10 -5.37
N VAL A 208 -1.36 6.98 -5.55
CA VAL A 208 -0.18 6.62 -4.76
C VAL A 208 0.94 6.21 -5.69
N GLN A 209 2.15 6.57 -5.33
CA GLN A 209 3.37 6.17 -6.02
C GLN A 209 4.21 5.30 -5.09
N ASN A 210 4.86 4.27 -5.64
CA ASN A 210 5.85 3.46 -4.94
C ASN A 210 7.07 3.28 -5.82
N GLN A 211 8.27 3.41 -5.26
CA GLN A 211 9.52 3.22 -6.00
C GLN A 211 10.58 2.62 -5.08
N GLY A 212 11.52 1.94 -5.70
CA GLY A 212 12.58 1.31 -4.93
C GLY A 212 13.67 0.70 -5.79
N VAL A 213 14.64 0.13 -5.08
CA VAL A 213 15.77 -0.59 -5.65
C VAL A 213 15.91 -1.92 -4.94
N GLU A 214 16.14 -2.97 -5.72
CA GLU A 214 16.43 -4.31 -5.21
C GLU A 214 17.80 -4.74 -5.69
N LEU A 215 18.57 -5.36 -4.80
CA LEU A 215 19.89 -5.88 -5.05
C LEU A 215 19.95 -7.32 -4.57
N GLU A 216 20.44 -8.20 -5.44
CA GLU A 216 20.79 -9.57 -5.09
C GLU A 216 22.21 -9.88 -5.54
N VAL A 217 23.01 -10.45 -4.65
CA VAL A 217 24.40 -10.85 -4.90
C VAL A 217 24.58 -12.30 -4.45
N ASN A 218 25.10 -13.13 -5.35
CA ASN A 218 25.46 -14.51 -5.05
C ASN A 218 26.90 -14.77 -5.48
N HIS A 219 27.66 -15.37 -4.58
CA HIS A 219 29.02 -15.85 -4.88
C HIS A 219 29.13 -17.31 -4.48
N SER A 220 29.48 -18.16 -5.43
CA SER A 220 29.69 -19.59 -5.16
C SER A 220 30.92 -20.10 -5.88
N ARG A 221 31.62 -21.00 -5.23
CA ARG A 221 32.82 -21.60 -5.79
C ARG A 221 33.07 -23.02 -5.27
N PHE A 222 33.55 -23.89 -6.18
CA PHE A 222 34.11 -25.18 -5.85
C PHE A 222 35.62 -25.04 -5.78
N ILE A 223 36.25 -25.56 -4.72
CA ILE A 223 37.69 -25.58 -4.52
C ILE A 223 38.09 -27.03 -4.35
N GLY A 224 38.56 -27.66 -5.44
CA GLY A 224 38.83 -29.08 -5.48
C GLY A 224 37.54 -29.93 -5.41
N PRO A 225 37.69 -31.24 -5.18
CA PRO A 225 36.55 -32.17 -5.18
C PRO A 225 35.74 -32.16 -3.89
N ASP A 226 36.33 -31.71 -2.77
CA ASP A 226 35.77 -31.90 -1.43
C ASP A 226 35.26 -30.64 -0.77
N PHE A 227 35.50 -29.46 -1.36
CA PHE A 227 35.15 -28.19 -0.73
C PHE A 227 34.37 -27.27 -1.68
N SER A 228 33.23 -26.79 -1.22
CA SER A 228 32.48 -25.71 -1.89
C SER A 228 31.90 -24.75 -0.90
N TYR A 229 31.71 -23.54 -1.34
CA TYR A 229 31.01 -22.52 -0.53
C TYR A 229 30.09 -21.68 -1.41
N SER A 230 29.06 -21.12 -0.77
CA SER A 230 28.15 -20.14 -1.36
C SER A 230 27.88 -19.03 -0.35
N ILE A 231 27.95 -17.80 -0.81
CA ILE A 231 27.61 -16.59 -0.04
C ILE A 231 26.53 -15.88 -0.82
N LYS A 232 25.44 -15.52 -0.15
CA LYS A 232 24.33 -14.78 -0.74
C LYS A 232 23.95 -13.59 0.10
N GLY A 233 23.61 -12.50 -0.57
CA GLY A 233 23.08 -11.31 0.06
C GLY A 233 21.98 -10.71 -0.80
N ASN A 234 20.97 -10.16 -0.16
CA ASN A 234 19.93 -9.38 -0.81
C ASN A 234 19.59 -8.14 0.00
N MET A 235 19.14 -7.10 -0.68
CA MET A 235 18.66 -5.87 -0.07
C MET A 235 17.54 -5.30 -0.94
N SER A 236 16.48 -4.86 -0.31
CA SER A 236 15.39 -4.12 -0.95
C SER A 236 15.19 -2.81 -0.20
N PHE A 237 15.08 -1.73 -0.94
CA PHE A 237 14.64 -0.44 -0.44
C PHE A 237 13.40 -0.03 -1.24
N ALA A 238 12.28 0.19 -0.56
CA ALA A 238 11.03 0.63 -1.17
C ALA A 238 10.40 1.76 -0.36
N ARG A 239 9.94 2.80 -1.04
CA ARG A 239 9.23 3.90 -0.40
C ARG A 239 8.04 4.32 -1.22
N ASN A 240 6.88 4.29 -0.60
CA ASN A 240 5.66 4.81 -1.20
C ASN A 240 5.44 6.28 -0.82
N LYS A 241 4.58 6.94 -1.58
CA LYS A 241 4.19 8.32 -1.37
C LYS A 241 2.75 8.51 -1.82
N VAL A 242 1.94 9.07 -0.96
CA VAL A 242 0.61 9.57 -1.32
C VAL A 242 0.77 10.81 -2.21
N ILE A 243 0.13 10.80 -3.37
CA ILE A 243 0.11 11.92 -4.31
C ILE A 243 -1.20 12.69 -4.15
N ASP A 244 -2.31 11.97 -4.08
CA ASP A 244 -3.64 12.52 -3.89
C ASP A 244 -4.54 11.46 -3.24
N MET A 245 -5.29 11.82 -2.23
CA MET A 245 -6.29 10.95 -1.59
C MET A 245 -7.66 11.61 -1.49
N GLY A 246 -7.86 12.75 -2.18
CA GLY A 246 -9.08 13.53 -2.10
C GLY A 246 -9.27 14.18 -0.72
N THR A 247 -8.17 14.58 -0.09
CA THR A 247 -8.19 15.16 1.25
C THR A 247 -9.00 16.46 1.29
N PRO A 248 -9.95 16.64 2.24
CA PRO A 248 -10.73 17.84 2.35
C PRO A 248 -9.88 19.11 2.54
N LEU A 249 -10.34 20.24 2.00
CA LEU A 249 -9.64 21.52 2.11
C LEU A 249 -9.46 22.00 3.55
N GLY A 250 -10.35 21.57 4.46
CA GLY A 250 -10.30 21.93 5.88
C GLY A 250 -9.23 21.22 6.71
N VAL A 251 -8.57 20.18 6.14
CA VAL A 251 -7.47 19.50 6.82
C VAL A 251 -6.23 20.39 6.83
N LEU A 252 -5.62 20.51 8.01
CA LEU A 252 -4.43 21.35 8.20
C LEU A 252 -3.28 20.88 7.31
N PRO A 253 -2.50 21.78 6.68
CA PRO A 253 -1.49 21.39 5.70
C PRO A 253 -0.47 20.37 6.19
N TYR A 254 -0.09 20.41 7.46
CA TYR A 254 0.88 19.50 8.07
C TYR A 254 0.27 18.16 8.52
N GLN A 255 -1.06 18.01 8.43
CA GLN A 255 -1.78 16.76 8.72
C GLN A 255 -2.22 16.02 7.45
N ARG A 256 -2.02 16.64 6.28
CA ARG A 256 -2.40 16.03 5.01
C ARG A 256 -1.52 14.82 4.71
N PRO A 257 -2.09 13.72 4.21
CA PRO A 257 -1.33 12.53 3.84
C PRO A 257 -0.47 12.74 2.58
N GLU A 258 -0.82 13.72 1.72
CA GLU A 258 -0.09 13.99 0.48
C GLU A 258 1.36 14.37 0.76
N GLY A 259 2.26 13.67 0.11
CA GLY A 259 3.70 13.88 0.30
C GLY A 259 4.38 12.88 1.24
N TYR A 260 3.62 12.17 2.05
CA TYR A 260 4.08 11.17 3.00
C TYR A 260 3.79 9.74 2.52
N PRO A 261 4.46 8.72 3.08
CA PRO A 261 4.04 7.32 2.92
C PRO A 261 2.61 7.08 3.42
N ILE A 262 1.93 6.09 2.83
CA ILE A 262 0.62 5.62 3.34
C ILE A 262 0.80 5.21 4.80
N ASP A 263 -0.19 5.52 5.63
CA ASP A 263 -0.21 5.20 7.07
C ASP A 263 0.94 5.84 7.87
N THR A 264 1.50 6.96 7.40
CA THR A 264 2.39 7.76 8.24
C THR A 264 1.60 8.25 9.45
N PRO A 265 2.05 7.92 10.68
CA PRO A 265 1.30 8.28 11.87
C PRO A 265 1.28 9.79 12.11
N LEU A 266 0.13 10.28 12.57
CA LEU A 266 0.00 11.63 13.12
C LEU A 266 0.27 11.56 14.62
N LYS A 267 1.28 12.27 15.11
CA LYS A 267 1.71 12.24 16.51
C LYS A 267 2.05 13.64 16.99
N LEU A 268 1.91 13.85 18.31
CA LEU A 268 2.38 15.05 18.99
C LEU A 268 3.91 15.04 19.11
N ILE A 269 4.52 16.22 19.03
CA ILE A 269 5.96 16.39 19.28
C ILE A 269 6.19 16.66 20.77
N THR A 270 6.94 15.79 21.43
CA THR A 270 7.35 16.04 22.81
C THR A 270 8.52 17.03 22.89
N LEU A 271 8.43 17.96 23.85
CA LEU A 271 9.50 18.90 24.20
C LEU A 271 10.29 18.46 25.46
N GLY A 272 9.96 17.32 26.05
CA GLY A 272 10.50 16.82 27.29
C GLY A 272 9.44 16.70 28.38
N TYR A 273 9.82 16.96 29.61
CA TYR A 273 8.93 16.85 30.76
C TYR A 273 8.73 18.23 31.42
N PHE A 274 7.54 18.45 31.98
CA PHE A 274 7.29 19.61 32.83
C PHE A 274 8.21 19.57 34.06
N GLN A 275 8.87 20.70 34.34
CA GLN A 275 9.84 20.77 35.43
C GLN A 275 9.14 21.07 36.77
N ASP A 276 8.20 22.00 36.76
CA ASP A 276 7.47 22.48 37.93
C ASP A 276 6.08 23.02 37.50
N TYR A 277 5.27 23.47 38.47
CA TYR A 277 3.95 24.04 38.22
C TYR A 277 4.03 25.39 37.48
N ASP A 278 5.09 26.18 37.68
CA ASP A 278 5.29 27.42 36.93
C ASP A 278 5.55 27.16 35.45
N ASP A 279 6.20 26.05 35.11
CA ASP A 279 6.39 25.61 33.72
C ASP A 279 5.06 25.18 33.10
N ILE A 280 4.19 24.52 33.87
CA ILE A 280 2.85 24.13 33.43
C ILE A 280 2.00 25.39 33.15
N GLU A 281 1.96 26.34 34.05
CA GLU A 281 1.16 27.59 33.90
C GLU A 281 1.59 28.44 32.69
N ARG A 282 2.89 28.39 32.33
CA ARG A 282 3.44 29.15 31.19
C ARG A 282 3.35 28.39 29.85
N SER A 283 2.90 27.17 29.89
CA SER A 283 2.82 26.30 28.71
C SER A 283 1.39 26.20 28.17
N PRO A 284 1.21 25.83 26.91
CA PRO A 284 -0.10 25.51 26.37
C PRO A 284 -0.84 24.45 27.18
N SER A 285 -2.14 24.61 27.32
CA SER A 285 -2.97 23.69 28.09
C SER A 285 -3.03 22.30 27.44
N GLN A 286 -2.80 21.25 28.21
CA GLN A 286 -2.88 19.85 27.75
C GLN A 286 -4.15 19.13 28.22
N LEU A 287 -5.10 19.85 28.84
CA LEU A 287 -6.33 19.28 29.36
C LEU A 287 -7.33 18.85 28.28
N ALA A 288 -7.12 19.25 27.03
CA ALA A 288 -7.92 18.82 25.88
C ALA A 288 -7.47 17.46 25.29
N LEU A 289 -6.35 16.89 25.77
CA LEU A 289 -5.95 15.55 25.41
C LEU A 289 -6.87 14.52 26.09
N GLU A 290 -7.24 13.49 25.34
CA GLU A 290 -8.11 12.43 25.84
C GLU A 290 -7.50 11.77 27.07
N GLY A 291 -8.29 11.67 28.16
CA GLY A 291 -7.86 11.12 29.43
C GLY A 291 -7.11 12.07 30.36
N ASN A 292 -6.71 13.27 29.91
CA ASN A 292 -6.07 14.24 30.78
C ASN A 292 -7.09 15.07 31.57
N THR A 293 -7.12 14.84 32.89
CA THR A 293 -7.91 15.67 33.83
C THR A 293 -7.04 16.66 34.59
N GLU A 294 -5.77 16.35 34.79
CA GLU A 294 -4.77 17.14 35.50
C GLU A 294 -3.40 16.95 34.85
N VAL A 295 -2.49 17.92 35.02
CA VAL A 295 -1.12 17.89 34.53
C VAL A 295 -0.18 18.17 35.70
N HIS A 296 0.86 17.36 35.82
CA HIS A 296 1.79 17.43 36.93
C HIS A 296 3.26 17.59 36.45
N PRO A 297 4.15 18.14 37.29
CA PRO A 297 5.58 18.07 37.01
C PRO A 297 6.04 16.63 36.80
N GLY A 298 6.78 16.39 35.72
CA GLY A 298 7.20 15.06 35.28
C GLY A 298 6.36 14.48 34.14
N ASP A 299 5.19 15.07 33.82
CA ASP A 299 4.42 14.68 32.65
C ASP A 299 5.09 15.17 31.36
N LEU A 300 4.77 14.50 30.24
CA LEU A 300 5.26 14.89 28.93
C LEU A 300 4.69 16.25 28.51
N LYS A 301 5.59 17.14 28.10
CA LYS A 301 5.24 18.45 27.54
C LYS A 301 5.25 18.37 26.01
N TYR A 302 4.14 18.78 25.38
CA TYR A 302 3.98 18.75 23.94
C TYR A 302 4.07 20.14 23.31
N LYS A 303 4.42 20.14 22.03
CA LYS A 303 4.55 21.35 21.23
C LYS A 303 3.20 21.75 20.65
N ASP A 304 2.81 22.99 20.88
CA ASP A 304 1.72 23.65 20.18
C ASP A 304 2.17 24.01 18.75
N ILE A 305 1.56 23.39 17.76
CA ILE A 305 1.94 23.54 16.35
C ILE A 305 1.14 24.66 15.69
N ASN A 306 -0.14 24.80 16.03
CA ASN A 306 -1.02 25.81 15.44
C ASN A 306 -0.98 27.17 16.19
N GLY A 307 -0.44 27.19 17.42
CA GLY A 307 -0.28 28.41 18.24
C GLY A 307 -1.56 28.87 18.91
N ASP A 308 -2.53 27.99 19.13
CA ASP A 308 -3.82 28.35 19.75
C ASP A 308 -3.83 28.31 21.30
N GLY A 309 -2.70 27.83 21.89
CA GLY A 309 -2.53 27.72 23.34
C GLY A 309 -3.14 26.45 23.95
N VAL A 310 -3.63 25.52 23.15
CA VAL A 310 -4.26 24.27 23.61
C VAL A 310 -3.71 23.08 22.82
N ILE A 311 -3.12 22.13 23.50
CA ILE A 311 -2.62 20.89 22.86
C ILE A 311 -3.79 19.94 22.63
N ASN A 312 -4.01 19.57 21.39
CA ASN A 312 -5.07 18.66 20.98
C ASN A 312 -4.70 17.90 19.68
N SER A 313 -5.66 17.24 19.03
CA SER A 313 -5.44 16.53 17.78
C SER A 313 -4.99 17.42 16.61
N GLN A 314 -5.22 18.74 16.69
CA GLN A 314 -4.76 19.69 15.66
C GLN A 314 -3.26 19.95 15.73
N ASP A 315 -2.58 19.61 16.84
CA ASP A 315 -1.13 19.73 16.99
C ASP A 315 -0.36 18.48 16.54
N GLN A 316 -1.07 17.46 16.13
CA GLN A 316 -0.45 16.27 15.58
C GLN A 316 0.09 16.55 14.17
N ILE A 317 1.30 16.09 13.91
CA ILE A 317 1.94 16.18 12.59
C ILE A 317 2.32 14.79 12.07
N ALA A 318 2.45 14.67 10.76
CA ALA A 318 2.99 13.46 10.14
C ALA A 318 4.47 13.29 10.50
N ILE A 319 4.80 12.31 11.32
CA ILE A 319 6.15 12.10 11.85
C ILE A 319 6.50 10.63 11.97
N GLY A 320 7.81 10.33 11.81
CA GLY A 320 8.34 8.98 11.97
C GLY A 320 8.24 8.13 10.73
N TYR A 321 8.34 6.83 10.94
CA TYR A 321 8.20 5.81 9.92
C TYR A 321 6.89 5.06 10.12
N THR A 322 6.37 4.48 9.05
CA THR A 322 5.23 3.56 9.14
C THR A 322 5.65 2.24 9.80
N ASN A 323 4.70 1.41 10.14
CA ASN A 323 4.96 0.06 10.64
C ASN A 323 5.51 -0.91 9.57
N LEU A 324 5.52 -0.50 8.29
CA LEU A 324 6.10 -1.26 7.19
C LEU A 324 7.55 -0.82 6.96
N PRO A 325 8.53 -1.74 6.98
CA PRO A 325 9.92 -1.39 6.77
C PRO A 325 10.18 -0.93 5.33
N GLU A 326 10.90 0.18 5.19
CA GLU A 326 11.38 0.65 3.88
C GLU A 326 12.62 -0.13 3.41
N ILE A 327 13.40 -0.69 4.34
CA ILE A 327 14.60 -1.48 4.06
C ILE A 327 14.39 -2.90 4.57
N MET A 328 14.62 -3.87 3.70
CA MET A 328 14.74 -5.28 4.07
C MET A 328 16.04 -5.82 3.51
N TYR A 329 16.76 -6.59 4.30
CA TYR A 329 18.01 -7.20 3.85
C TYR A 329 18.19 -8.59 4.44
N GLY A 330 18.96 -9.41 3.72
CA GLY A 330 19.37 -10.71 4.18
C GLY A 330 20.75 -11.06 3.68
N PHE A 331 21.52 -11.81 4.46
CA PHE A 331 22.76 -12.39 4.02
C PHE A 331 22.98 -13.75 4.66
N GLY A 332 23.63 -14.65 3.93
CA GLY A 332 23.91 -15.97 4.42
C GLY A 332 25.07 -16.61 3.70
N ALA A 333 25.60 -17.65 4.30
CA ALA A 333 26.62 -18.48 3.69
C ALA A 333 26.35 -19.94 3.96
N SER A 334 26.78 -20.78 3.01
CA SER A 334 26.85 -22.22 3.17
C SER A 334 28.22 -22.75 2.76
N VAL A 335 28.72 -23.70 3.50
CA VAL A 335 30.02 -24.35 3.27
C VAL A 335 29.80 -25.86 3.30
N ASN A 336 30.29 -26.53 2.27
CA ASN A 336 30.28 -27.98 2.20
C ASN A 336 31.74 -28.46 2.20
N TYR A 337 32.06 -29.35 3.10
CA TYR A 337 33.38 -30.01 3.15
C TYR A 337 33.21 -31.49 3.37
N LYS A 338 33.51 -32.28 2.32
CA LYS A 338 33.32 -33.74 2.30
C LYS A 338 31.87 -34.12 2.65
N ARG A 339 31.66 -34.65 3.85
CA ARG A 339 30.33 -35.07 4.35
C ARG A 339 29.70 -34.08 5.32
N TRP A 340 30.35 -32.95 5.54
CA TRP A 340 29.87 -31.90 6.43
C TRP A 340 29.31 -30.75 5.63
N ASP A 341 28.15 -30.29 6.02
CA ASP A 341 27.57 -29.05 5.53
C ASP A 341 27.24 -28.14 6.72
N PHE A 342 27.52 -26.85 6.53
CA PHE A 342 27.18 -25.79 7.48
C PHE A 342 26.57 -24.62 6.73
N SER A 343 25.45 -24.09 7.25
CA SER A 343 24.83 -22.91 6.68
C SER A 343 24.27 -22.01 7.76
N PHE A 344 24.25 -20.71 7.46
CA PHE A 344 23.56 -19.71 8.26
C PHE A 344 22.89 -18.68 7.35
N PHE A 345 21.87 -18.02 7.88
CA PHE A 345 21.21 -16.91 7.22
C PHE A 345 20.73 -15.90 8.27
N PHE A 346 21.05 -14.62 8.03
CA PHE A 346 20.57 -13.50 8.80
C PHE A 346 19.65 -12.64 7.94
N GLN A 347 18.60 -12.11 8.55
CA GLN A 347 17.72 -11.14 7.94
C GLN A 347 17.44 -10.00 8.90
N GLY A 348 17.19 -8.83 8.35
CA GLY A 348 16.88 -7.65 9.12
C GLY A 348 16.03 -6.66 8.34
N THR A 349 15.46 -5.75 9.08
CA THR A 349 14.65 -4.65 8.55
C THR A 349 15.13 -3.33 9.10
N GLY A 350 14.82 -2.24 8.40
CA GLY A 350 15.18 -0.91 8.84
C GLY A 350 14.20 0.13 8.33
N ARG A 351 14.25 1.31 8.94
CA ARG A 351 13.37 2.44 8.61
C ARG A 351 11.89 2.07 8.74
N TYR A 352 11.51 1.58 9.90
CA TYR A 352 10.13 1.32 10.29
C TYR A 352 9.88 1.80 11.72
N GLY A 353 8.64 2.12 12.02
CA GLY A 353 8.18 2.54 13.34
C GLY A 353 7.51 1.38 14.08
N ILE A 354 7.70 1.34 15.39
CA ILE A 354 6.95 0.46 16.28
C ILE A 354 6.19 1.37 17.23
N GLU A 355 4.89 1.21 17.31
CA GLU A 355 4.08 1.86 18.33
C GLU A 355 4.14 1.02 19.60
N MET A 356 4.65 1.64 20.67
CA MET A 356 4.58 1.04 21.99
C MET A 356 3.24 1.42 22.60
N ILE A 357 2.36 0.44 22.77
CA ILE A 357 1.07 0.58 23.41
C ILE A 357 1.23 0.00 24.80
N ASP A 358 1.00 0.80 25.84
CA ASP A 358 0.93 0.35 27.24
C ASP A 358 -0.43 -0.30 27.53
#